data_7038845d56be4ad7cf9a431163011aad
#
_entry.id   7038845d56be4ad7cf9a431163011aad
#
_cell.length_a   1.000
_cell.length_b   1.000
_cell.length_c   1.000
_cell.angle_alpha   90.00
_cell.angle_beta   90.00
_cell.angle_gamma   90.00
#
_symmetry.space_group_name_H-M   'P 1'
#
loop_
_entity.id
_entity.type
_entity.pdbx_description
1 polymer ?
#
loop_
_entity_poly.entity_id
_entity_poly.type
_entity_poly.pdbx_seq_one_letter_code
_entity_poly.pdbx_strand_id
1 'polypeptide(L)'
;MSTDPTATTMPRLRLIIQLALTCLVIGAIGTVVIALWRDSLPDPVATHFGTSEANGFTSLPWVIAQPFIVGAVCAAVGAALLMTAVPRSLAQWVTGGIAGLAAGIVVLVLTMVGRQRGLADAALATFSPWAIVPAIVAGVVVGALLARLVPLWSEPDSPSGGGERPVAQLRDGERFVWTRRASSTLATAALIAVSAVPLCVVGWVTGMRLLFVVAVILVLIGAVMWSVRVTVNRQGVT
;
A
#
# COMPACT_ATOMS: atom_id res chain seq x y z
N MET A 1 -30.10 4.78 -24.19
CA MET A 1 -28.81 4.09 -24.48
C MET A 1 -28.30 3.62 -23.14
N SER A 2 -28.50 2.35 -22.82
CA SER A 2 -28.13 1.76 -21.53
C SER A 2 -26.61 1.62 -21.49
N THR A 3 -25.93 2.41 -20.66
CA THR A 3 -24.51 2.20 -20.37
C THR A 3 -24.41 1.00 -19.46
N ASP A 4 -23.96 -0.12 -20.00
CA ASP A 4 -23.75 -1.35 -19.25
C ASP A 4 -22.67 -1.10 -18.16
N PRO A 5 -23.03 -1.10 -16.87
CA PRO A 5 -22.08 -0.84 -15.79
C PRO A 5 -21.01 -1.94 -15.68
N THR A 6 -21.19 -3.07 -16.35
CA THR A 6 -20.25 -4.20 -16.30
C THR A 6 -18.98 -3.95 -17.12
N ALA A 7 -19.03 -3.10 -18.15
CA ALA A 7 -17.89 -2.84 -19.02
C ALA A 7 -16.73 -2.09 -18.32
N THR A 8 -17.00 -1.34 -17.26
CA THR A 8 -15.98 -0.58 -16.51
C THR A 8 -15.41 -1.34 -15.29
N THR A 9 -16.05 -2.40 -14.85
CA THR A 9 -15.63 -3.18 -13.67
C THR A 9 -14.56 -4.23 -14.00
N MET A 10 -14.62 -4.82 -15.19
CA MET A 10 -13.68 -5.88 -15.63
C MET A 10 -12.21 -5.49 -15.61
N PRO A 11 -11.79 -4.33 -16.14
CA PRO A 11 -10.37 -3.96 -16.13
C PRO A 11 -9.83 -3.66 -14.72
N ARG A 12 -10.65 -3.10 -13.81
CA ARG A 12 -10.25 -2.85 -12.42
C ARG A 12 -10.03 -4.15 -11.65
N LEU A 13 -10.94 -5.11 -11.78
CA LEU A 13 -10.81 -6.41 -11.13
C LEU A 13 -9.54 -7.14 -11.56
N ARG A 14 -9.22 -7.11 -12.86
CA ARG A 14 -7.96 -7.68 -13.37
C ARG A 14 -6.73 -7.01 -12.72
N LEU A 15 -6.72 -5.69 -12.60
CA LEU A 15 -5.63 -4.95 -11.97
C LEU A 15 -5.46 -5.31 -10.50
N ILE A 16 -6.56 -5.42 -9.75
CA ILE A 16 -6.56 -5.83 -8.34
C ILE A 16 -5.98 -7.25 -8.21
N ILE A 17 -6.45 -8.18 -9.05
CA ILE A 17 -5.95 -9.57 -9.04
C ILE A 17 -4.46 -9.60 -9.38
N GLN A 18 -4.01 -8.88 -10.41
CA GLN A 18 -2.60 -8.83 -10.81
C GLN A 18 -1.72 -8.27 -9.69
N LEU A 19 -2.13 -7.16 -9.06
CA LEU A 19 -1.40 -6.59 -7.94
C LEU A 19 -1.33 -7.56 -6.76
N ALA A 20 -2.47 -8.15 -6.38
CA ALA A 20 -2.53 -9.10 -5.28
C ALA A 20 -1.64 -10.32 -5.52
N LEU A 21 -1.73 -10.92 -6.70
CA LEU A 21 -0.87 -12.05 -7.08
C LEU A 21 0.62 -11.67 -7.06
N THR A 22 0.97 -10.48 -7.57
CA THR A 22 2.36 -10.00 -7.56
C THR A 22 2.90 -9.87 -6.13
N CYS A 23 2.15 -9.23 -5.24
CA CYS A 23 2.55 -9.09 -3.84
C CYS A 23 2.69 -10.44 -3.13
N LEU A 24 1.74 -11.35 -3.35
CA LEU A 24 1.78 -12.70 -2.78
C LEU A 24 2.95 -13.52 -3.32
N VAL A 25 3.26 -13.43 -4.61
CA VAL A 25 4.43 -14.11 -5.21
C VAL A 25 5.73 -13.56 -4.64
N ILE A 26 5.87 -12.23 -4.51
CA ILE A 26 7.04 -11.60 -3.87
C ILE A 26 7.20 -12.13 -2.44
N GLY A 27 6.12 -12.14 -1.66
CA GLY A 27 6.13 -12.65 -0.30
C GLY A 27 6.48 -14.14 -0.24
N ALA A 28 5.89 -14.97 -1.11
CA ALA A 28 6.15 -16.40 -1.18
C ALA A 28 7.62 -16.70 -1.53
N ILE A 29 8.20 -15.96 -2.48
CA ILE A 29 9.63 -16.10 -2.83
C ILE A 29 10.49 -15.79 -1.60
N GLY A 30 10.22 -14.69 -0.89
CA GLY A 30 10.96 -14.34 0.33
C GLY A 30 10.87 -15.42 1.40
N THR A 31 9.67 -15.96 1.63
CA THR A 31 9.43 -17.07 2.57
C THR A 31 10.22 -18.33 2.18
N VAL A 32 10.17 -18.72 0.92
CA VAL A 32 10.93 -19.89 0.41
C VAL A 32 12.43 -19.69 0.60
N VAL A 33 12.96 -18.50 0.29
CA VAL A 33 14.38 -18.21 0.45
C VAL A 33 14.82 -18.33 1.91
N ILE A 34 14.06 -17.78 2.86
CA ILE A 34 14.41 -17.93 4.30
C ILE A 34 14.26 -19.39 4.75
N ALA A 35 13.22 -20.08 4.29
CA ALA A 35 13.03 -21.50 4.59
C ALA A 35 14.20 -22.38 4.11
N LEU A 36 14.79 -22.04 2.95
CA LEU A 36 15.99 -22.73 2.44
C LEU A 36 17.25 -22.42 3.27
N TRP A 37 17.26 -21.30 3.99
CA TRP A 37 18.37 -20.91 4.88
C TRP A 37 18.21 -21.43 6.32
N ARG A 38 17.09 -22.08 6.65
CA ARG A 38 16.72 -22.44 8.03
C ARG A 38 17.83 -23.13 8.81
N ASP A 39 18.55 -24.09 8.17
CA ASP A 39 19.58 -24.88 8.84
C ASP A 39 20.89 -24.11 9.08
N SER A 40 21.03 -22.91 8.49
CA SER A 40 22.17 -22.01 8.63
C SER A 40 21.85 -20.76 9.48
N LEU A 41 20.63 -20.64 9.96
CA LEU A 41 20.18 -19.51 10.76
C LEU A 41 20.14 -19.87 12.25
N PRO A 42 20.47 -18.92 13.15
CA PRO A 42 20.27 -19.11 14.58
C PRO A 42 18.76 -19.14 14.90
N ASP A 43 18.36 -19.84 15.95
CA ASP A 43 17.01 -19.78 16.50
C ASP A 43 17.09 -19.47 18.00
N PRO A 44 16.62 -18.31 18.44
CA PRO A 44 15.87 -17.27 17.69
C PRO A 44 16.77 -16.43 16.75
N VAL A 45 16.12 -15.77 15.77
CA VAL A 45 16.75 -14.85 14.82
C VAL A 45 16.67 -13.42 15.36
N ALA A 46 17.71 -12.61 15.20
CA ALA A 46 17.68 -11.18 15.52
C ALA A 46 16.83 -10.42 14.51
N THR A 47 15.79 -9.75 14.98
CA THR A 47 14.85 -8.99 14.14
C THR A 47 14.78 -7.51 14.52
N HIS A 48 15.31 -7.14 15.67
CA HIS A 48 15.38 -5.77 16.13
C HIS A 48 16.80 -5.43 16.58
N PHE A 49 17.23 -4.22 16.21
CA PHE A 49 18.58 -3.74 16.46
C PHE A 49 18.50 -2.37 17.16
N GLY A 50 19.33 -2.18 18.16
CA GLY A 50 19.56 -0.86 18.77
C GLY A 50 20.37 0.04 17.81
N THR A 51 21.40 0.69 18.33
CA THR A 51 22.31 1.51 17.49
C THR A 51 23.17 0.64 16.55
N SER A 52 23.56 -0.55 16.96
CA SER A 52 24.34 -1.51 16.16
C SER A 52 24.12 -2.98 16.59
N GLU A 53 23.73 -3.21 17.83
CA GLU A 53 23.61 -4.56 18.42
C GLU A 53 22.17 -5.07 18.37
N ALA A 54 22.02 -6.39 18.26
CA ALA A 54 20.71 -7.05 18.31
C ALA A 54 20.14 -6.95 19.73
N ASN A 55 18.90 -6.45 19.84
CA ASN A 55 18.20 -6.31 21.11
C ASN A 55 16.76 -6.85 21.08
N GLY A 56 16.36 -7.46 19.97
CA GLY A 56 15.09 -8.15 19.86
C GLY A 56 15.17 -9.36 18.95
N PHE A 57 14.59 -10.47 19.42
CA PHE A 57 14.71 -11.77 18.80
C PHE A 57 13.33 -12.35 18.51
N THR A 58 13.22 -13.07 17.41
CA THR A 58 11.97 -13.71 16.97
C THR A 58 12.25 -15.16 16.59
N SER A 59 11.34 -16.07 16.92
CA SER A 59 11.50 -17.48 16.57
C SER A 59 11.55 -17.68 15.07
N LEU A 60 12.36 -18.61 14.62
CA LEU A 60 12.61 -18.88 13.20
C LEU A 60 11.32 -19.11 12.37
N PRO A 61 10.30 -19.86 12.86
CA PRO A 61 9.05 -20.03 12.09
C PRO A 61 8.33 -18.71 11.76
N TRP A 62 8.34 -17.75 12.69
CA TRP A 62 7.75 -16.43 12.45
C TRP A 62 8.55 -15.59 11.46
N VAL A 63 9.88 -15.68 11.51
CA VAL A 63 10.76 -15.01 10.54
C VAL A 63 10.55 -15.57 9.15
N ILE A 64 10.37 -16.89 9.02
CA ILE A 64 10.04 -17.54 7.74
C ILE A 64 8.68 -17.05 7.19
N ALA A 65 7.69 -16.88 8.05
CA ALA A 65 6.36 -16.44 7.62
C ALA A 65 6.29 -14.94 7.29
N GLN A 66 7.19 -14.12 7.81
CA GLN A 66 7.15 -12.66 7.73
C GLN A 66 7.07 -12.11 6.29
N PRO A 67 7.87 -12.58 5.29
CA PRO A 67 7.75 -12.09 3.93
C PRO A 67 6.38 -12.34 3.30
N PHE A 68 5.78 -13.50 3.56
CA PHE A 68 4.44 -13.82 3.05
C PHE A 68 3.37 -12.91 3.69
N ILE A 69 3.48 -12.67 5.00
CA ILE A 69 2.59 -11.74 5.72
C ILE A 69 2.69 -10.33 5.12
N VAL A 70 3.91 -9.85 4.86
CA VAL A 70 4.14 -8.56 4.18
C VAL A 70 3.47 -8.52 2.80
N GLY A 71 3.66 -9.57 1.99
CA GLY A 71 3.02 -9.69 0.69
C GLY A 71 1.49 -9.66 0.79
N ALA A 72 0.91 -10.40 1.74
CA ALA A 72 -0.53 -10.46 1.95
C ALA A 72 -1.11 -9.11 2.42
N VAL A 73 -0.42 -8.42 3.33
CA VAL A 73 -0.83 -7.06 3.78
C VAL A 73 -0.76 -6.07 2.62
N CYS A 74 0.31 -6.05 1.85
CA CYS A 74 0.43 -5.20 0.66
C CYS A 74 -0.66 -5.51 -0.38
N ALA A 75 -0.96 -6.79 -0.61
CA ALA A 75 -2.06 -7.20 -1.51
C ALA A 75 -3.41 -6.66 -1.03
N ALA A 76 -3.72 -6.80 0.26
CA ALA A 76 -4.97 -6.33 0.84
C ALA A 76 -5.10 -4.80 0.79
N VAL A 77 -4.04 -4.08 1.16
CA VAL A 77 -4.00 -2.61 1.09
C VAL A 77 -4.14 -2.11 -0.35
N GLY A 78 -3.40 -2.71 -1.27
CA GLY A 78 -3.47 -2.37 -2.69
C GLY A 78 -4.86 -2.64 -3.29
N ALA A 79 -5.48 -3.76 -2.96
CA ALA A 79 -6.84 -4.08 -3.37
C ALA A 79 -7.84 -3.05 -2.82
N ALA A 80 -7.76 -2.72 -1.54
CA ALA A 80 -8.62 -1.73 -0.90
C ALA A 80 -8.50 -0.35 -1.56
N LEU A 81 -7.26 0.09 -1.86
CA LEU A 81 -7.01 1.36 -2.56
C LEU A 81 -7.62 1.36 -3.97
N LEU A 82 -7.43 0.28 -4.74
CA LEU A 82 -7.94 0.18 -6.10
C LEU A 82 -9.47 -0.03 -6.17
N MET A 83 -10.12 -0.48 -5.08
CA MET A 83 -11.57 -0.52 -4.97
C MET A 83 -12.19 0.87 -4.82
N THR A 84 -11.45 1.86 -4.33
CA THR A 84 -11.92 3.24 -4.29
C THR A 84 -11.95 3.83 -5.71
N ALA A 85 -12.71 4.92 -5.90
CA ALA A 85 -12.80 5.60 -7.19
C ALA A 85 -11.51 6.39 -7.51
N VAL A 86 -10.40 5.67 -7.67
CA VAL A 86 -9.09 6.25 -7.96
C VAL A 86 -9.00 6.58 -9.46
N PRO A 87 -8.56 7.81 -9.84
CA PRO A 87 -8.25 8.13 -11.21
C PRO A 87 -7.18 7.17 -11.79
N ARG A 88 -7.24 6.91 -13.08
CA ARG A 88 -6.34 5.95 -13.75
C ARG A 88 -4.87 6.27 -13.62
N SER A 89 -4.53 7.54 -13.77
CA SER A 89 -3.16 8.01 -13.57
C SER A 89 -2.64 7.65 -12.16
N LEU A 90 -3.51 7.73 -11.17
CA LEU A 90 -3.16 7.35 -9.80
C LEU A 90 -3.13 5.83 -9.60
N ALA A 91 -3.96 5.06 -10.32
CA ALA A 91 -3.97 3.60 -10.23
C ALA A 91 -2.63 2.97 -10.62
N GLN A 92 -1.92 3.53 -11.60
CA GLN A 92 -0.57 3.09 -11.96
C GLN A 92 0.42 3.29 -10.82
N TRP A 93 0.40 4.48 -10.20
CA TRP A 93 1.28 4.80 -9.09
C TRP A 93 0.95 3.98 -7.84
N VAL A 94 -0.34 3.73 -7.58
CA VAL A 94 -0.77 2.86 -6.49
C VAL A 94 -0.26 1.43 -6.72
N THR A 95 -0.45 0.90 -7.93
CA THR A 95 -0.01 -0.47 -8.25
C THR A 95 1.50 -0.60 -8.15
N GLY A 96 2.24 0.30 -8.79
CA GLY A 96 3.70 0.32 -8.74
C GLY A 96 4.22 0.56 -7.32
N GLY A 97 3.66 1.54 -6.61
CA GLY A 97 4.08 1.89 -5.25
C GLY A 97 3.88 0.75 -4.25
N ILE A 98 2.71 0.11 -4.26
CA ILE A 98 2.43 -1.02 -3.34
C ILE A 98 3.30 -2.25 -3.65
N ALA A 99 3.46 -2.61 -4.92
CA ALA A 99 4.31 -3.75 -5.28
C ALA A 99 5.80 -3.44 -5.03
N GLY A 100 6.24 -2.21 -5.29
CA GLY A 100 7.57 -1.76 -4.94
C GLY A 100 7.82 -1.78 -3.43
N LEU A 101 6.85 -1.35 -2.64
CA LEU A 101 6.92 -1.42 -1.18
C LEU A 101 7.06 -2.87 -0.70
N ALA A 102 6.23 -3.80 -1.23
CA ALA A 102 6.32 -5.22 -0.91
C ALA A 102 7.71 -5.78 -1.24
N ALA A 103 8.23 -5.51 -2.43
CA ALA A 103 9.55 -5.95 -2.85
C ALA A 103 10.68 -5.36 -1.99
N GLY A 104 10.61 -4.06 -1.70
CA GLY A 104 11.60 -3.40 -0.85
C GLY A 104 11.65 -3.99 0.56
N ILE A 105 10.48 -4.17 1.21
CA ILE A 105 10.43 -4.75 2.56
C ILE A 105 10.93 -6.20 2.55
N VAL A 106 10.50 -7.02 1.58
CA VAL A 106 10.95 -8.42 1.49
C VAL A 106 12.46 -8.48 1.27
N VAL A 107 13.04 -7.67 0.39
CA VAL A 107 14.50 -7.63 0.18
C VAL A 107 15.22 -7.13 1.44
N LEU A 108 14.66 -6.16 2.17
CA LEU A 108 15.23 -5.72 3.45
C LEU A 108 15.27 -6.88 4.46
N VAL A 109 14.18 -7.62 4.61
CA VAL A 109 14.13 -8.79 5.50
C VAL A 109 15.15 -9.84 5.07
N LEU A 110 15.21 -10.17 3.77
CA LEU A 110 16.17 -11.12 3.24
C LEU A 110 17.63 -10.71 3.48
N THR A 111 17.95 -9.43 3.31
CA THR A 111 19.32 -8.94 3.54
C THR A 111 19.68 -8.98 5.02
N MET A 112 18.76 -8.62 5.92
CA MET A 112 18.99 -8.64 7.35
C MET A 112 19.11 -10.08 7.90
N VAL A 113 18.21 -10.97 7.51
CA VAL A 113 18.24 -12.39 7.91
C VAL A 113 19.42 -13.11 7.27
N GLY A 114 19.68 -12.84 5.98
CA GLY A 114 20.78 -13.49 5.25
C GLY A 114 22.16 -13.23 5.85
N ARG A 115 22.36 -12.08 6.49
CA ARG A 115 23.61 -11.75 7.19
C ARG A 115 23.83 -12.55 8.49
N GLN A 116 22.79 -13.19 9.01
CA GLN A 116 22.86 -14.01 10.22
C GLN A 116 23.18 -15.47 9.94
N ARG A 117 23.30 -15.84 8.66
CA ARG A 117 23.63 -17.21 8.28
C ARG A 117 25.04 -17.59 8.77
N GLY A 118 25.13 -18.74 9.41
CA GLY A 118 26.37 -19.24 9.98
C GLY A 118 26.76 -18.64 11.34
N LEU A 119 25.95 -17.72 11.89
CA LEU A 119 26.14 -17.27 13.27
C LEU A 119 25.67 -18.34 14.22
N ALA A 120 26.48 -18.62 15.25
CA ALA A 120 26.11 -19.54 16.32
C ALA A 120 25.09 -18.92 17.29
N ASP A 121 25.10 -17.59 17.43
CA ASP A 121 24.22 -16.83 18.31
C ASP A 121 23.71 -15.57 17.58
N ALA A 122 22.42 -15.35 17.63
CA ALA A 122 21.78 -14.17 17.04
C ALA A 122 22.21 -12.86 17.73
N ALA A 123 22.68 -12.91 18.98
CA ALA A 123 23.20 -11.73 19.67
C ALA A 123 24.45 -11.14 19.00
N LEU A 124 25.17 -11.95 18.22
CA LEU A 124 26.33 -11.49 17.45
C LEU A 124 25.94 -10.76 16.15
N ALA A 125 24.67 -10.73 15.80
CA ALA A 125 24.20 -10.04 14.61
C ALA A 125 24.32 -8.53 14.77
N THR A 126 24.84 -7.87 13.74
CA THR A 126 25.00 -6.42 13.69
C THR A 126 24.16 -5.81 12.57
N PHE A 127 23.54 -4.67 12.84
CA PHE A 127 22.85 -3.90 11.82
C PHE A 127 23.86 -3.18 10.92
N SER A 128 23.64 -3.31 9.62
CA SER A 128 24.38 -2.51 8.62
C SER A 128 23.39 -1.62 7.88
N PRO A 129 23.55 -0.29 7.92
CA PRO A 129 22.69 0.63 7.16
C PRO A 129 22.68 0.35 5.66
N TRP A 130 23.76 -0.24 5.13
CA TRP A 130 23.88 -0.61 3.72
C TRP A 130 22.86 -1.69 3.29
N ALA A 131 22.25 -2.41 4.22
CA ALA A 131 21.17 -3.35 3.93
C ALA A 131 19.91 -2.67 3.33
N ILE A 132 19.78 -1.36 3.56
CA ILE A 132 18.64 -0.57 3.04
C ILE A 132 18.81 -0.31 1.53
N VAL A 133 20.02 -0.22 1.01
CA VAL A 133 20.29 0.10 -0.40
C VAL A 133 19.65 -0.91 -1.36
N PRO A 134 19.91 -2.23 -1.25
CA PRO A 134 19.28 -3.20 -2.14
C PRO A 134 17.74 -3.22 -1.98
N ALA A 135 17.22 -2.94 -0.79
CA ALA A 135 15.78 -2.84 -0.57
C ALA A 135 15.15 -1.67 -1.35
N ILE A 136 15.77 -0.48 -1.29
CA ILE A 136 15.32 0.68 -2.06
C ILE A 136 15.41 0.39 -3.56
N VAL A 137 16.54 -0.14 -4.03
CA VAL A 137 16.73 -0.47 -5.46
C VAL A 137 15.67 -1.47 -5.94
N ALA A 138 15.45 -2.55 -5.20
CA ALA A 138 14.43 -3.54 -5.55
C ALA A 138 13.03 -2.91 -5.57
N GLY A 139 12.70 -2.10 -4.57
CA GLY A 139 11.42 -1.41 -4.48
C GLY A 139 11.19 -0.47 -5.66
N VAL A 140 12.17 0.35 -6.00
CA VAL A 140 12.08 1.29 -7.13
C VAL A 140 11.98 0.54 -8.46
N VAL A 141 12.82 -0.48 -8.68
CA VAL A 141 12.82 -1.24 -9.94
C VAL A 141 11.50 -1.97 -10.14
N VAL A 142 11.05 -2.74 -9.14
CA VAL A 142 9.78 -3.48 -9.21
C VAL A 142 8.60 -2.52 -9.34
N GLY A 143 8.59 -1.44 -8.57
CA GLY A 143 7.55 -0.43 -8.61
C GLY A 143 7.45 0.25 -9.97
N ALA A 144 8.58 0.69 -10.53
CA ALA A 144 8.63 1.34 -11.83
C ALA A 144 8.22 0.40 -12.98
N LEU A 145 8.67 -0.86 -12.94
CA LEU A 145 8.30 -1.86 -13.94
C LEU A 145 6.81 -2.11 -13.93
N LEU A 146 6.22 -2.34 -12.75
CA LEU A 146 4.79 -2.60 -12.64
C LEU A 146 3.94 -1.39 -12.97
N ALA A 147 4.34 -0.18 -12.57
CA ALA A 147 3.66 1.04 -12.99
C ALA A 147 3.61 1.18 -14.51
N ARG A 148 4.68 0.78 -15.21
CA ARG A 148 4.71 0.81 -16.69
C ARG A 148 3.92 -0.31 -17.36
N LEU A 149 3.79 -1.46 -16.70
CA LEU A 149 3.04 -2.61 -17.22
C LEU A 149 1.53 -2.46 -17.05
N VAL A 150 1.07 -1.54 -16.19
CA VAL A 150 -0.35 -1.21 -16.08
C VAL A 150 -0.79 -0.52 -17.37
N PRO A 151 -1.65 -1.14 -18.20
CA PRO A 151 -2.09 -0.52 -19.44
C PRO A 151 -2.81 0.79 -19.13
N LEU A 152 -2.41 1.85 -19.81
CA LEU A 152 -3.21 3.06 -19.90
C LEU A 152 -4.42 2.73 -20.79
N TRP A 153 -5.47 2.12 -20.22
CA TRP A 153 -6.71 2.02 -20.98
C TRP A 153 -7.28 3.43 -21.14
N SER A 154 -7.58 3.79 -22.38
CA SER A 154 -8.29 5.03 -22.67
C SER A 154 -9.60 5.02 -21.89
N GLU A 155 -9.90 6.04 -21.12
CA GLU A 155 -11.28 6.28 -20.71
C GLU A 155 -12.08 6.35 -22.00
N PRO A 156 -13.23 5.64 -22.13
CA PRO A 156 -14.17 6.02 -23.15
C PRO A 156 -14.29 7.53 -22.94
N ASP A 157 -13.90 8.29 -23.96
CA ASP A 157 -14.02 9.76 -23.90
C ASP A 157 -15.34 10.00 -23.20
N SER A 158 -15.31 10.64 -22.04
CA SER A 158 -16.56 11.14 -21.46
C SER A 158 -17.21 11.80 -22.63
N PRO A 159 -18.39 11.34 -23.07
CA PRO A 159 -18.91 11.89 -24.31
C PRO A 159 -18.72 13.38 -24.13
N SER A 160 -17.78 13.93 -24.90
CA SER A 160 -17.71 15.34 -25.17
C SER A 160 -19.00 15.56 -25.96
N GLY A 161 -20.08 15.31 -25.22
CA GLY A 161 -21.40 15.51 -25.67
C GLY A 161 -21.46 16.97 -25.95
N GLY A 162 -21.40 17.31 -27.23
CA GLY A 162 -21.92 18.58 -27.74
C GLY A 162 -23.40 18.70 -27.43
N GLY A 163 -23.94 18.00 -26.44
CA GLY A 163 -25.19 18.24 -25.79
C GLY A 163 -25.02 19.51 -24.96
N GLU A 164 -25.79 20.52 -25.23
CA GLU A 164 -25.93 21.71 -24.41
C GLU A 164 -25.84 21.31 -22.95
N ARG A 165 -24.80 21.78 -22.25
CA ARG A 165 -24.68 21.59 -20.81
C ARG A 165 -25.97 22.16 -20.22
N PRO A 166 -26.70 21.38 -19.40
CA PRO A 166 -27.90 21.88 -18.76
C PRO A 166 -27.54 23.17 -18.02
N VAL A 167 -27.92 24.30 -18.59
CA VAL A 167 -27.73 25.60 -17.98
C VAL A 167 -28.91 25.79 -17.03
N ALA A 168 -28.62 25.91 -15.74
CA ALA A 168 -29.65 26.27 -14.78
C ALA A 168 -30.14 27.69 -15.13
N GLN A 169 -31.40 27.82 -15.51
CA GLN A 169 -32.05 29.14 -15.72
C GLN A 169 -32.33 29.73 -14.33
N LEU A 170 -31.42 30.61 -13.89
CA LEU A 170 -31.59 31.35 -12.65
C LEU A 170 -32.38 32.63 -12.90
N ARG A 171 -33.37 32.93 -12.07
CA ARG A 171 -34.07 34.23 -12.07
C ARG A 171 -33.15 35.32 -11.58
N ASP A 172 -33.42 36.57 -11.96
CA ASP A 172 -32.65 37.73 -11.49
C ASP A 172 -32.66 37.79 -9.93
N GLY A 173 -31.46 37.74 -9.33
CA GLY A 173 -31.28 37.71 -7.89
C GLY A 173 -31.15 36.31 -7.26
N GLU A 174 -31.44 35.24 -8.00
CA GLU A 174 -31.25 33.86 -7.53
C GLU A 174 -29.77 33.48 -7.45
N ARG A 175 -29.35 32.93 -6.33
CA ARG A 175 -27.98 32.41 -6.12
C ARG A 175 -28.03 30.91 -6.06
N PHE A 176 -27.41 30.23 -7.01
CA PHE A 176 -27.22 28.79 -6.97
C PHE A 176 -25.91 28.47 -6.23
N VAL A 177 -26.02 27.74 -5.14
CA VAL A 177 -24.86 27.16 -4.43
C VAL A 177 -25.07 25.65 -4.40
N TRP A 178 -24.21 24.93 -5.10
CA TRP A 178 -24.21 23.49 -5.06
C TRP A 178 -23.08 23.01 -4.15
N THR A 179 -23.43 22.26 -3.13
CA THR A 179 -22.46 21.69 -2.19
C THR A 179 -22.62 20.19 -2.20
N ARG A 180 -21.60 19.47 -2.56
CA ARG A 180 -21.58 18.01 -2.47
C ARG A 180 -20.47 17.59 -1.49
N ARG A 181 -20.82 16.76 -0.51
CA ARG A 181 -19.83 16.03 0.27
C ARG A 181 -19.42 14.80 -0.53
N ALA A 182 -18.19 14.77 -0.99
CA ALA A 182 -17.58 13.56 -1.53
C ALA A 182 -17.00 12.77 -0.34
N SER A 183 -17.84 12.04 0.38
CA SER A 183 -17.39 11.15 1.45
C SER A 183 -17.81 9.74 1.16
N SER A 184 -16.85 8.88 0.85
CA SER A 184 -17.05 7.43 0.88
C SER A 184 -16.69 6.93 2.28
N THR A 185 -17.65 7.09 3.22
CA THR A 185 -17.48 6.81 4.66
C THR A 185 -16.93 5.41 4.91
N LEU A 186 -17.49 4.41 4.23
CA LEU A 186 -17.12 3.01 4.43
C LEU A 186 -15.73 2.69 3.86
N ALA A 187 -15.42 3.18 2.66
CA ALA A 187 -14.12 2.94 2.02
C ALA A 187 -12.98 3.63 2.77
N THR A 188 -13.19 4.85 3.25
CA THR A 188 -12.18 5.57 4.03
C THR A 188 -11.97 4.93 5.40
N ALA A 189 -13.04 4.52 6.08
CA ALA A 189 -12.95 3.81 7.35
C ALA A 189 -12.25 2.44 7.18
N ALA A 190 -12.57 1.70 6.13
CA ALA A 190 -11.91 0.44 5.81
C ALA A 190 -10.42 0.65 5.51
N LEU A 191 -10.07 1.69 4.75
CA LEU A 191 -8.68 2.01 4.45
C LEU A 191 -7.88 2.35 5.71
N ILE A 192 -8.45 3.18 6.60
CA ILE A 192 -7.82 3.52 7.88
C ILE A 192 -7.65 2.27 8.73
N ALA A 193 -8.67 1.42 8.83
CA ALA A 193 -8.61 0.20 9.62
C ALA A 193 -7.56 -0.79 9.07
N VAL A 194 -7.55 -1.03 7.75
CA VAL A 194 -6.59 -1.94 7.09
C VAL A 194 -5.15 -1.44 7.20
N SER A 195 -4.93 -0.13 7.26
CA SER A 195 -3.58 0.43 7.41
C SER A 195 -3.13 0.56 8.88
N ALA A 196 -4.00 0.99 9.79
CA ALA A 196 -3.63 1.25 11.18
C ALA A 196 -3.61 -0.01 12.05
N VAL A 197 -4.56 -0.94 11.85
CA VAL A 197 -4.65 -2.16 12.68
C VAL A 197 -3.40 -3.04 12.56
N PRO A 198 -2.87 -3.38 11.36
CA PRO A 198 -1.63 -4.15 11.26
C PRO A 198 -0.44 -3.45 11.92
N LEU A 199 -0.32 -2.12 11.78
CA LEU A 199 0.75 -1.37 12.43
C LEU A 199 0.66 -1.45 13.96
N CYS A 200 -0.57 -1.36 14.51
CA CYS A 200 -0.77 -1.53 15.94
C CYS A 200 -0.43 -2.95 16.42
N VAL A 201 -0.87 -3.97 15.67
CA VAL A 201 -0.56 -5.37 16.00
C VAL A 201 0.95 -5.63 15.95
N VAL A 202 1.60 -5.19 14.86
CA VAL A 202 3.06 -5.34 14.72
C VAL A 202 3.78 -4.54 15.82
N GLY A 203 3.36 -3.30 16.08
CA GLY A 203 3.92 -2.47 17.15
C GLY A 203 3.78 -3.12 18.53
N TRP A 204 2.65 -3.79 18.81
CA TRP A 204 2.42 -4.52 20.05
C TRP A 204 3.33 -5.73 20.15
N VAL A 205 3.37 -6.57 19.11
CA VAL A 205 4.18 -7.80 19.09
C VAL A 205 5.68 -7.53 19.16
N THR A 206 6.14 -6.47 18.49
CA THR A 206 7.56 -6.10 18.41
C THR A 206 8.02 -5.14 19.49
N GLY A 207 7.11 -4.57 20.27
CA GLY A 207 7.42 -3.52 21.25
C GLY A 207 7.82 -2.17 20.63
N MET A 208 7.67 -2.01 19.30
CA MET A 208 8.06 -0.79 18.57
C MET A 208 7.02 0.33 18.72
N ARG A 209 7.19 1.16 19.75
CA ARG A 209 6.28 2.29 20.05
C ARG A 209 6.11 3.25 18.87
N LEU A 210 7.10 3.40 18.01
CA LEU A 210 7.04 4.25 16.82
C LEU A 210 5.90 3.84 15.87
N LEU A 211 5.58 2.56 15.75
CA LEU A 211 4.50 2.09 14.88
C LEU A 211 3.12 2.56 15.34
N PHE A 212 2.91 2.73 16.66
CA PHE A 212 1.67 3.35 17.16
C PHE A 212 1.58 4.80 16.75
N VAL A 213 2.71 5.55 16.80
CA VAL A 213 2.74 6.94 16.35
C VAL A 213 2.40 7.05 14.88
N VAL A 214 2.98 6.17 14.04
CA VAL A 214 2.66 6.11 12.60
C VAL A 214 1.20 5.76 12.37
N ALA A 215 0.65 4.78 13.11
CA ALA A 215 -0.77 4.42 13.02
C ALA A 215 -1.68 5.60 13.38
N VAL A 216 -1.37 6.33 14.45
CA VAL A 216 -2.12 7.53 14.87
C VAL A 216 -2.05 8.62 13.78
N ILE A 217 -0.87 8.87 13.21
CA ILE A 217 -0.71 9.85 12.13
C ILE A 217 -1.57 9.46 10.91
N LEU A 218 -1.60 8.19 10.53
CA LEU A 218 -2.44 7.70 9.43
C LEU A 218 -3.93 7.89 9.71
N VAL A 219 -4.37 7.61 10.94
CA VAL A 219 -5.75 7.86 11.37
C VAL A 219 -6.09 9.34 11.28
N LEU A 220 -5.20 10.23 11.75
CA LEU A 220 -5.40 11.67 11.70
C LEU A 220 -5.45 12.19 10.26
N ILE A 221 -4.54 11.75 9.40
CA ILE A 221 -4.57 12.08 7.96
C ILE A 221 -5.89 11.61 7.34
N GLY A 222 -6.30 10.37 7.62
CA GLY A 222 -7.57 9.83 7.15
C GLY A 222 -8.76 10.64 7.65
N ALA A 223 -8.76 11.09 8.91
CA ALA A 223 -9.81 11.92 9.49
C ALA A 223 -9.88 13.31 8.84
N VAL A 224 -8.73 13.93 8.54
CA VAL A 224 -8.67 15.20 7.81
C VAL A 224 -9.17 15.04 6.38
N MET A 225 -8.77 13.95 5.70
CA MET A 225 -9.22 13.65 4.34
C MET A 225 -10.67 13.18 4.25
N TRP A 226 -11.31 12.85 5.40
CA TRP A 226 -12.68 12.36 5.46
C TRP A 226 -13.73 13.33 4.91
N SER A 227 -13.49 14.64 4.99
CA SER A 227 -14.45 15.65 4.58
C SER A 227 -13.87 16.65 3.59
N VAL A 228 -13.77 16.26 2.33
CA VAL A 228 -13.56 17.25 1.26
C VAL A 228 -14.92 17.85 0.90
N ARG A 229 -15.09 19.14 1.18
CA ARG A 229 -16.29 19.90 0.80
C ARG A 229 -15.96 20.65 -0.49
N VAL A 230 -16.62 20.26 -1.58
CA VAL A 230 -16.53 20.99 -2.86
C VAL A 230 -17.69 21.96 -2.92
N THR A 231 -17.40 23.25 -3.01
CA THR A 231 -18.39 24.30 -3.17
C THR A 231 -18.23 24.92 -4.54
N VAL A 232 -19.29 24.91 -5.34
CA VAL A 232 -19.34 25.56 -6.65
C VAL A 232 -20.20 26.82 -6.51
N ASN A 233 -19.62 27.97 -6.78
CA ASN A 233 -20.30 29.27 -6.78
C ASN A 233 -19.96 30.06 -8.05
N ARG A 234 -20.45 31.28 -8.18
CA ARG A 234 -20.16 32.14 -9.36
C ARG A 234 -18.66 32.49 -9.53
N GLN A 235 -17.85 32.31 -8.49
CA GLN A 235 -16.40 32.60 -8.52
C GLN A 235 -15.56 31.40 -8.91
N GLY A 236 -16.17 30.21 -9.06
CA GLY A 236 -15.49 28.98 -9.43
C GLY A 236 -15.68 27.85 -8.42
N VAL A 237 -14.78 26.86 -8.49
CA VAL A 237 -14.74 25.68 -7.58
C VAL A 237 -13.73 25.95 -6.49
N THR A 238 -14.15 25.93 -5.24
CA THR A 238 -13.30 26.03 -4.04
C THR A 238 -13.46 24.79 -3.16
#